data_d1293e2757e2c122b675bb3e01eebfe4
#
_entry.id   d1293e2757e2c122b675bb3e01eebfe4
#
_cell.length_a   1.000
_cell.length_b   1.000
_cell.length_c   1.000
_cell.angle_alpha   90.00
_cell.angle_beta   90.00
_cell.angle_gamma   90.00
#
_symmetry.space_group_name_H-M   'P 1'
#
loop_
_entity.id
_entity.type
_entity.pdbx_description
1 polymer ?
#
loop_
_entity_poly.entity_id
_entity_poly.type
_entity_poly.pdbx_seq_one_letter_code
_entity_poly.pdbx_strand_id
1 'polypeptide(L)'
;MADNTRETSIPYYTMGYENNAVERLSRFTAETDAAYLMAHLQPGMRLLDVGCGPGNISVGLASAVASGEFHGIDMKESQVEMAVTAANDGGHSNARFQVADALNLQIPDNHFHAVHCHSFLMYVPDTMAVLTEIKPVLKEGGVLEAREPIVE
;
A
#
# COMPACT_ATOMS: atom_id res chain seq x y z
N MET A 1 30.93 13.93 -24.91
CA MET A 1 29.69 13.12 -24.85
C MET A 1 29.19 13.19 -23.43
N ALA A 2 28.12 13.94 -23.19
CA ALA A 2 27.54 14.08 -21.85
C ALA A 2 26.63 12.87 -21.59
N ASP A 3 26.99 12.11 -20.57
CA ASP A 3 26.16 11.05 -20.00
C ASP A 3 24.96 11.68 -19.30
N ASN A 4 23.81 11.58 -19.91
CA ASN A 4 22.57 12.12 -19.42
C ASN A 4 21.76 11.01 -18.73
N THR A 5 22.34 10.43 -17.68
CA THR A 5 21.57 9.61 -16.73
C THR A 5 20.69 10.55 -15.93
N ARG A 6 19.46 10.77 -16.40
CA ARG A 6 18.40 11.36 -15.58
C ARG A 6 18.13 10.39 -14.43
N GLU A 7 18.76 10.65 -13.29
CA GLU A 7 18.25 10.19 -12.02
C GLU A 7 16.82 10.71 -11.89
N THR A 8 15.84 9.83 -12.03
CA THR A 8 14.48 10.10 -11.61
C THR A 8 14.47 10.08 -10.08
N SER A 9 15.03 11.15 -9.48
CA SER A 9 14.81 11.42 -8.07
C SER A 9 13.32 11.61 -7.88
N ILE A 10 12.70 10.74 -7.08
CA ILE A 10 11.33 10.92 -6.61
C ILE A 10 11.40 12.08 -5.62
N PRO A 11 10.98 13.31 -5.99
CA PRO A 11 11.33 14.49 -5.22
C PRO A 11 10.50 14.70 -3.94
N TYR A 12 9.58 13.78 -3.60
CA TYR A 12 8.55 14.06 -2.60
C TYR A 12 8.47 13.08 -1.43
N TYR A 13 9.28 12.01 -1.38
CA TYR A 13 9.27 11.14 -0.21
C TYR A 13 10.25 11.66 0.86
N THR A 14 9.77 12.53 1.71
CA THR A 14 10.58 13.22 2.73
C THR A 14 10.91 12.36 3.96
N MET A 15 10.24 11.21 4.14
CA MET A 15 10.47 10.30 5.27
C MET A 15 11.76 9.48 5.15
N GLY A 16 12.34 9.37 3.95
CA GLY A 16 13.53 8.55 3.71
C GLY A 16 13.27 7.04 3.80
N TYR A 17 14.26 6.28 3.37
CA TYR A 17 14.23 4.81 3.44
C TYR A 17 15.32 4.28 4.41
N GLU A 18 15.83 5.15 5.26
CA GLU A 18 16.83 4.81 6.26
C GLU A 18 16.21 4.02 7.43
N ASN A 19 17.07 3.30 8.17
CA ASN A 19 16.66 2.44 9.27
C ASN A 19 15.71 3.11 10.29
N ASN A 20 15.90 4.42 10.54
CA ASN A 20 15.04 5.19 11.45
C ASN A 20 13.60 5.35 10.92
N ALA A 21 13.43 5.48 9.61
CA ALA A 21 12.09 5.57 8.99
C ALA A 21 11.39 4.22 9.06
N VAL A 22 12.11 3.12 8.79
CA VAL A 22 11.59 1.75 8.92
C VAL A 22 11.17 1.45 10.35
N GLU A 23 11.98 1.81 11.34
CA GLU A 23 11.65 1.64 12.76
C GLU A 23 10.39 2.42 13.16
N ARG A 24 10.21 3.63 12.64
CA ARG A 24 9.00 4.44 12.87
C ARG A 24 7.77 3.80 12.22
N LEU A 25 7.90 3.29 11.01
CA LEU A 25 6.82 2.59 10.30
C LEU A 25 6.45 1.26 10.97
N SER A 26 7.40 0.60 11.65
CA SER A 26 7.17 -0.65 12.37
C SER A 26 6.20 -0.55 13.56
N ARG A 27 5.86 0.65 14.00
CA ARG A 27 4.91 0.90 15.08
C ARG A 27 3.45 0.85 14.64
N PHE A 28 3.21 0.97 13.34
CA PHE A 28 1.85 0.92 12.79
C PHE A 28 1.34 -0.51 12.73
N THR A 29 0.05 -0.69 13.02
CA THR A 29 -0.64 -1.97 12.89
C THR A 29 -2.00 -1.77 12.22
N ALA A 30 -2.56 -2.84 11.66
CA ALA A 30 -3.88 -2.76 11.06
C ALA A 30 -4.96 -2.41 12.09
N GLU A 31 -4.85 -2.95 13.30
CA GLU A 31 -5.84 -2.76 14.38
C GLU A 31 -5.92 -1.31 14.84
N THR A 32 -4.80 -0.60 14.87
CA THR A 32 -4.74 0.81 15.31
C THR A 32 -4.82 1.79 14.15
N ASP A 33 -4.21 1.48 13.04
CA ASP A 33 -3.98 2.44 11.95
C ASP A 33 -4.89 2.23 10.74
N ALA A 34 -5.58 1.10 10.65
CA ALA A 34 -6.60 0.79 9.67
C ALA A 34 -7.92 0.32 10.30
N ALA A 35 -8.23 0.77 11.53
CA ALA A 35 -9.39 0.30 12.29
C ALA A 35 -10.72 0.52 11.57
N TYR A 36 -10.89 1.64 10.88
CA TYR A 36 -12.11 1.91 10.11
C TYR A 36 -12.28 0.93 8.95
N LEU A 37 -11.21 0.63 8.23
CA LEU A 37 -11.24 -0.35 7.15
C LEU A 37 -11.50 -1.75 7.70
N MET A 38 -10.85 -2.14 8.80
CA MET A 38 -11.02 -3.45 9.44
C MET A 38 -12.50 -3.78 9.73
N ALA A 39 -13.29 -2.78 10.10
CA ALA A 39 -14.73 -2.93 10.33
C ALA A 39 -15.54 -3.32 9.08
N HIS A 40 -15.01 -3.04 7.89
CA HIS A 40 -15.63 -3.37 6.59
C HIS A 40 -15.07 -4.65 5.96
N LEU A 41 -13.96 -5.18 6.47
CA LEU A 41 -13.34 -6.36 5.90
C LEU A 41 -14.00 -7.66 6.36
N GLN A 42 -14.08 -8.60 5.45
CA GLN A 42 -14.58 -9.95 5.69
C GLN A 42 -13.65 -10.97 5.02
N PRO A 43 -13.55 -12.18 5.58
CA PRO A 43 -12.85 -13.28 4.92
C PRO A 43 -13.36 -13.49 3.48
N GLY A 44 -12.43 -13.74 2.57
CA GLY A 44 -12.73 -13.95 1.15
C GLY A 44 -12.72 -12.69 0.30
N MET A 45 -12.61 -11.50 0.88
CA MET A 45 -12.47 -10.25 0.13
C MET A 45 -11.11 -10.15 -0.57
N ARG A 46 -11.06 -9.34 -1.63
CA ARG A 46 -9.83 -8.90 -2.29
C ARG A 46 -9.51 -7.48 -1.89
N LEU A 47 -8.30 -7.26 -1.39
CA LEU A 47 -7.82 -5.99 -0.85
C LEU A 47 -6.53 -5.56 -1.52
N LEU A 48 -6.46 -4.28 -1.92
CA LEU A 48 -5.26 -3.62 -2.41
C LEU A 48 -4.74 -2.64 -1.36
N ASP A 49 -3.46 -2.71 -1.06
CA ASP A 49 -2.74 -1.76 -0.19
C ASP A 49 -1.75 -0.96 -1.05
N VAL A 50 -2.04 0.31 -1.25
CA VAL A 50 -1.25 1.21 -2.10
C VAL A 50 -0.25 1.97 -1.25
N GLY A 51 1.04 1.80 -1.57
CA GLY A 51 2.12 2.32 -0.73
C GLY A 51 2.30 1.49 0.53
N CYS A 52 2.37 0.17 0.38
CA CYS A 52 2.35 -0.78 1.50
C CYS A 52 3.56 -0.67 2.45
N GLY A 53 4.65 -0.04 1.99
CA GLY A 53 5.88 0.08 2.78
C GLY A 53 6.42 -1.30 3.21
N PRO A 54 6.97 -1.42 4.43
CA PRO A 54 7.55 -2.67 4.92
C PRO A 54 6.54 -3.73 5.35
N GLY A 55 5.23 -3.50 5.17
CA GLY A 55 4.19 -4.49 5.34
C GLY A 55 3.60 -4.60 6.77
N ASN A 56 3.92 -3.71 7.68
CA ASN A 56 3.45 -3.79 9.06
C ASN A 56 1.92 -3.72 9.20
N ILE A 57 1.27 -2.82 8.48
CA ILE A 57 -0.20 -2.76 8.41
C ILE A 57 -0.72 -3.88 7.51
N SER A 58 -0.04 -4.13 6.40
CA SER A 58 -0.43 -5.10 5.37
C SER A 58 -0.68 -6.51 5.94
N VAL A 59 0.16 -7.00 6.85
CA VAL A 59 0.01 -8.37 7.40
C VAL A 59 -1.28 -8.53 8.20
N GLY A 60 -1.70 -7.53 8.96
CA GLY A 60 -2.98 -7.52 9.66
C GLY A 60 -4.17 -7.46 8.71
N LEU A 61 -4.07 -6.65 7.65
CA LEU A 61 -5.09 -6.56 6.60
C LEU A 61 -5.21 -7.88 5.83
N ALA A 62 -4.09 -8.52 5.50
CA ALA A 62 -4.07 -9.81 4.84
C ALA A 62 -4.76 -10.90 5.70
N SER A 63 -4.53 -10.85 7.02
CA SER A 63 -5.20 -11.74 7.98
C SER A 63 -6.71 -11.53 7.99
N ALA A 64 -7.17 -10.28 7.95
CA ALA A 64 -8.61 -9.94 7.98
C ALA A 64 -9.39 -10.45 6.77
N VAL A 65 -8.73 -10.56 5.61
CA VAL A 65 -9.32 -11.10 4.38
C VAL A 65 -8.90 -12.55 4.11
N ALA A 66 -8.39 -13.26 5.11
CA ALA A 66 -7.92 -14.65 4.95
C ALA A 66 -8.93 -15.49 4.17
N SER A 67 -8.47 -16.39 3.32
CA SER A 67 -9.17 -17.08 2.22
C SER A 67 -9.48 -16.22 0.99
N GLY A 68 -9.35 -14.89 1.08
CA GLY A 68 -9.38 -13.98 -0.07
C GLY A 68 -7.97 -13.66 -0.58
N GLU A 69 -7.82 -12.49 -1.19
CA GLU A 69 -6.56 -12.05 -1.75
C GLU A 69 -6.14 -10.70 -1.17
N PHE A 70 -4.87 -10.59 -0.80
CA PHE A 70 -4.24 -9.34 -0.43
C PHE A 70 -3.15 -9.00 -1.43
N HIS A 71 -3.17 -7.79 -1.95
CA HIS A 71 -2.12 -7.25 -2.81
C HIS A 71 -1.54 -5.98 -2.21
N GLY A 72 -0.24 -5.96 -1.95
CA GLY A 72 0.50 -4.77 -1.57
C GLY A 72 1.35 -4.27 -2.72
N ILE A 73 1.35 -2.98 -2.96
CA ILE A 73 2.24 -2.34 -3.93
C ILE A 73 3.02 -1.20 -3.30
N ASP A 74 4.27 -1.07 -3.72
CA ASP A 74 5.15 0.04 -3.38
C ASP A 74 6.12 0.30 -4.54
N MET A 75 6.60 1.52 -4.67
CA MET A 75 7.58 1.86 -5.70
C MET A 75 8.98 1.39 -5.36
N LYS A 76 9.29 1.18 -4.08
CA LYS A 76 10.60 0.77 -3.59
C LYS A 76 10.70 -0.74 -3.42
N GLU A 77 11.62 -1.34 -4.18
CA GLU A 77 11.90 -2.77 -4.12
C GLU A 77 12.28 -3.22 -2.70
N SER A 78 13.10 -2.45 -1.98
CA SER A 78 13.49 -2.77 -0.60
C SER A 78 12.31 -2.83 0.37
N GLN A 79 11.29 -2.03 0.17
CA GLN A 79 10.06 -2.07 0.98
C GLN A 79 9.23 -3.30 0.64
N VAL A 80 9.11 -3.62 -0.63
CA VAL A 80 8.41 -4.83 -1.10
C VAL A 80 9.08 -6.09 -0.56
N GLU A 81 10.41 -6.17 -0.57
CA GLU A 81 11.17 -7.30 0.00
C GLU A 81 10.91 -7.47 1.50
N MET A 82 10.87 -6.38 2.25
CA MET A 82 10.53 -6.40 3.68
C MET A 82 9.10 -6.87 3.91
N ALA A 83 8.15 -6.40 3.10
CA ALA A 83 6.74 -6.80 3.19
C ALA A 83 6.56 -8.29 2.88
N VAL A 84 7.24 -8.81 1.87
CA VAL A 84 7.26 -10.25 1.55
C VAL A 84 7.79 -11.05 2.74
N THR A 85 8.90 -10.63 3.34
CA THR A 85 9.47 -11.28 4.51
C THR A 85 8.49 -11.28 5.68
N ALA A 86 7.87 -10.14 5.98
CA ALA A 86 6.89 -10.04 7.06
C ALA A 86 5.68 -10.96 6.84
N ALA A 87 5.18 -11.04 5.63
CA ALA A 87 4.06 -11.92 5.30
C ALA A 87 4.44 -13.40 5.41
N ASN A 88 5.63 -13.78 4.94
CA ASN A 88 6.11 -15.15 5.04
C ASN A 88 6.33 -15.58 6.50
N ASP A 89 6.94 -14.73 7.31
CA ASP A 89 7.17 -14.99 8.73
C ASP A 89 5.85 -15.11 9.51
N GLY A 90 4.84 -14.34 9.12
CA GLY A 90 3.50 -14.43 9.69
C GLY A 90 2.60 -15.52 9.12
N GLY A 91 3.05 -16.26 8.12
CA GLY A 91 2.26 -17.33 7.49
C GLY A 91 1.09 -16.81 6.62
N HIS A 92 1.16 -15.59 6.10
CA HIS A 92 0.12 -14.97 5.28
C HIS A 92 0.24 -15.38 3.80
N SER A 93 -0.13 -16.61 3.48
CA SER A 93 -0.02 -17.18 2.12
C SER A 93 -0.94 -16.52 1.08
N ASN A 94 -1.94 -15.76 1.53
CA ASN A 94 -2.85 -14.99 0.69
C ASN A 94 -2.32 -13.60 0.32
N ALA A 95 -1.17 -13.19 0.85
CA ALA A 95 -0.58 -11.89 0.60
C ALA A 95 0.45 -11.96 -0.53
N ARG A 96 0.32 -11.03 -1.47
CA ARG A 96 1.26 -10.81 -2.58
C ARG A 96 1.72 -9.38 -2.58
N PHE A 97 2.99 -9.16 -2.87
CA PHE A 97 3.59 -7.83 -2.94
C PHE A 97 4.35 -7.68 -4.25
N GLN A 98 4.28 -6.50 -4.83
CA GLN A 98 5.04 -6.18 -6.03
C GLN A 98 5.45 -4.70 -6.09
N VAL A 99 6.54 -4.46 -6.78
CA VAL A 99 6.95 -3.10 -7.15
C VAL A 99 5.99 -2.60 -8.22
N ALA A 100 5.31 -1.49 -7.96
CA ALA A 100 4.37 -0.90 -8.90
C ALA A 100 4.21 0.60 -8.66
N ASP A 101 3.78 1.31 -9.70
CA ASP A 101 3.46 2.72 -9.66
C ASP A 101 1.95 2.94 -9.52
N ALA A 102 1.54 3.65 -8.47
CA ALA A 102 0.13 3.97 -8.23
C ALA A 102 -0.48 4.90 -9.30
N LEU A 103 0.35 5.56 -10.09
CA LEU A 103 -0.09 6.36 -11.25
C LEU A 103 -0.31 5.53 -12.52
N ASN A 104 -0.03 4.24 -12.48
CA ASN A 104 -0.19 3.34 -13.61
C ASN A 104 -0.47 1.92 -13.12
N LEU A 105 -1.66 1.71 -12.56
CA LEU A 105 -2.08 0.42 -12.03
C LEU A 105 -2.40 -0.55 -13.19
N GLN A 106 -1.66 -1.65 -13.26
CA GLN A 106 -1.91 -2.73 -14.23
C GLN A 106 -2.86 -3.77 -13.61
N ILE A 107 -4.04 -3.35 -13.22
CA ILE A 107 -5.04 -4.14 -12.48
C ILE A 107 -6.36 -4.07 -13.26
N PRO A 108 -7.07 -5.19 -13.42
CA PRO A 108 -8.38 -5.20 -14.06
C PRO A 108 -9.40 -4.34 -13.30
N ASP A 109 -10.36 -3.77 -14.04
CA ASP A 109 -11.50 -3.08 -13.45
C ASP A 109 -12.35 -4.02 -12.57
N ASN A 110 -13.03 -3.45 -11.58
CA ASN A 110 -13.93 -4.19 -10.68
C ASN A 110 -13.27 -5.40 -9.98
N HIS A 111 -12.01 -5.26 -9.58
CA HIS A 111 -11.25 -6.37 -9.01
C HIS A 111 -11.28 -6.41 -7.48
N PHE A 112 -11.08 -5.26 -6.82
CA PHE A 112 -10.95 -5.19 -5.36
C PHE A 112 -12.23 -4.77 -4.65
N HIS A 113 -12.52 -5.38 -3.51
CA HIS A 113 -13.60 -4.99 -2.60
C HIS A 113 -13.20 -3.77 -1.76
N ALA A 114 -11.92 -3.64 -1.47
CA ALA A 114 -11.38 -2.53 -0.70
C ALA A 114 -9.99 -2.12 -1.19
N VAL A 115 -9.68 -0.83 -1.02
CA VAL A 115 -8.34 -0.27 -1.23
C VAL A 115 -7.95 0.51 0.02
N HIS A 116 -6.72 0.36 0.44
CA HIS A 116 -6.13 1.03 1.59
C HIS A 116 -4.95 1.89 1.17
N CYS A 117 -4.82 3.06 1.80
CA CYS A 117 -3.64 3.92 1.75
C CYS A 117 -3.37 4.44 3.15
N HIS A 118 -2.12 4.42 3.59
CA HIS A 118 -1.73 5.01 4.88
C HIS A 118 -0.45 5.83 4.69
N SER A 119 -0.50 7.11 5.03
CA SER A 119 0.63 8.03 4.88
C SER A 119 1.27 7.95 3.49
N PHE A 120 0.44 7.94 2.47
CA PHE A 120 0.83 7.75 1.08
C PHE A 120 0.44 8.94 0.19
N LEU A 121 -0.83 9.36 0.23
CA LEU A 121 -1.33 10.41 -0.67
C LEU A 121 -0.65 11.75 -0.46
N MET A 122 -0.19 12.04 0.75
CA MET A 122 0.55 13.26 1.07
C MET A 122 1.92 13.35 0.35
N TYR A 123 2.45 12.24 -0.12
CA TYR A 123 3.74 12.18 -0.80
C TYR A 123 3.65 12.09 -2.32
N VAL A 124 2.45 11.96 -2.88
CA VAL A 124 2.29 11.88 -4.33
C VAL A 124 2.14 13.28 -4.93
N PRO A 125 2.71 13.53 -6.12
CA PRO A 125 2.64 14.87 -6.74
C PRO A 125 1.21 15.22 -7.21
N ASP A 126 0.39 14.22 -7.54
CA ASP A 126 -0.97 14.39 -8.00
C ASP A 126 -1.89 13.34 -7.37
N THR A 127 -2.53 13.72 -6.27
CA THR A 127 -3.48 12.86 -5.54
C THR A 127 -4.69 12.48 -6.41
N MET A 128 -5.18 13.39 -7.25
CA MET A 128 -6.32 13.10 -8.12
C MET A 128 -5.98 12.08 -9.19
N ALA A 129 -4.76 12.10 -9.72
CA ALA A 129 -4.29 11.09 -10.66
C ALA A 129 -4.28 9.70 -10.03
N VAL A 130 -3.80 9.56 -8.78
CA VAL A 130 -3.83 8.29 -8.04
C VAL A 130 -5.26 7.82 -7.80
N LEU A 131 -6.15 8.70 -7.36
CA LEU A 131 -7.56 8.34 -7.12
C LEU A 131 -8.27 7.93 -8.42
N THR A 132 -7.89 8.52 -9.55
CA THR A 132 -8.41 8.16 -10.88
C THR A 132 -7.96 6.75 -11.28
N GLU A 133 -6.76 6.34 -10.90
CA GLU A 133 -6.27 4.96 -11.11
C GLU A 133 -6.96 3.95 -10.16
N ILE A 134 -7.21 4.34 -8.91
CA ILE A 134 -7.85 3.47 -7.92
C ILE A 134 -9.33 3.21 -8.21
N LYS A 135 -10.06 4.23 -8.64
CA LYS A 135 -11.52 4.15 -8.81
C LYS A 135 -11.98 2.98 -9.71
N PRO A 136 -11.43 2.75 -10.90
CA PRO A 136 -11.88 1.66 -11.76
C PRO A 136 -11.55 0.27 -11.21
N VAL A 137 -10.48 0.11 -10.42
CA VAL A 137 -10.10 -1.21 -9.87
C VAL A 137 -10.98 -1.63 -8.69
N LEU A 138 -11.69 -0.69 -8.07
CA LEU A 138 -12.70 -0.99 -7.06
C LEU A 138 -13.95 -1.56 -7.68
N LYS A 139 -14.52 -2.57 -7.02
CA LYS A 139 -15.86 -3.07 -7.32
C LYS A 139 -16.92 -2.02 -7.00
N GLU A 140 -18.08 -2.14 -7.62
CA GLU A 140 -19.26 -1.38 -7.22
C GLU A 140 -19.56 -1.63 -5.73
N GLY A 141 -19.74 -0.55 -4.96
CA GLY A 141 -19.91 -0.62 -3.51
C GLY A 141 -18.61 -0.87 -2.73
N GLY A 142 -17.47 -0.98 -3.42
CA GLY A 142 -16.16 -1.09 -2.80
C GLY A 142 -15.76 0.15 -2.02
N VAL A 143 -14.89 -0.01 -1.05
CA VAL A 143 -14.45 1.08 -0.15
C VAL A 143 -12.98 1.42 -0.35
N LEU A 144 -12.68 2.72 -0.29
CA LEU A 144 -11.33 3.24 -0.16
C LEU A 144 -11.19 3.86 1.22
N GLU A 145 -10.21 3.40 1.99
CA GLU A 145 -9.74 4.12 3.17
C GLU A 145 -8.38 4.75 2.87
N ALA A 146 -8.28 6.04 3.12
CA ALA A 146 -7.01 6.76 3.08
C ALA A 146 -6.81 7.48 4.41
N ARG A 147 -5.79 7.07 5.16
CA ARG A 147 -5.43 7.71 6.41
C ARG A 147 -4.13 8.50 6.24
N GLU A 148 -4.25 9.80 6.33
CA GLU A 148 -3.13 10.72 6.14
C GLU A 148 -2.90 11.54 7.40
N PRO A 149 -1.66 11.76 7.84
CA PRO A 149 -1.38 12.65 8.96
C PRO A 149 -1.70 14.10 8.60
N ILE A 150 -2.24 14.84 9.55
CA ILE A 150 -2.37 16.30 9.45
C ILE A 150 -1.03 16.88 9.91
N VAL A 151 -0.35 17.57 9.01
CA VAL A 151 0.88 18.32 9.32
C VAL A 151 0.50 19.78 9.42
N GLU A 152 0.67 20.37 10.62
CA GLU A 152 0.54 21.80 10.85
C GLU A 152 1.87 22.53 10.62
#